data_f7364fa4a05edba4fa9ae394b7e9b716
#
_entry.id   f7364fa4a05edba4fa9ae394b7e9b716
#
_cell.length_a   1.000
_cell.length_b   1.000
_cell.length_c   1.000
_cell.angle_alpha   90.00
_cell.angle_beta   90.00
_cell.angle_gamma   90.00
#
_symmetry.space_group_name_H-M   'P 1'
#
loop_
_entity.id
_entity.type
_entity.pdbx_description
1 polymer ?
#
loop_
_entity_poly.entity_id
_entity_poly.type
_entity_poly.pdbx_seq_one_letter_code
_entity_poly.pdbx_strand_id
1 'polypeptide(L)'
;MAQDLLTKLYNTFRLAHYRALFGRIKEKSGSLSATESFSVDVIYLLKEPTIKQFSEYLGISQPNATYKVNQLIQKGYVEKIPSLEDRRETHLQVTDRYIRYSDRGSENLIRALETLKTQFTTQEMETFSRVIRALSDAIDQDNA
;
A
#
# COMPACT_ATOMS: atom_id res chain seq x y z
N MET A 1 -11.87 -11.00 -23.67
CA MET A 1 -10.89 -9.96 -24.08
C MET A 1 -10.60 -8.98 -22.95
N ALA A 2 -11.56 -8.21 -22.44
CA ALA A 2 -11.30 -7.27 -21.34
C ALA A 2 -10.85 -7.96 -20.05
N GLN A 3 -11.48 -9.07 -19.68
CA GLN A 3 -11.13 -9.87 -18.52
C GLN A 3 -9.69 -10.40 -18.59
N ASP A 4 -9.26 -10.90 -19.74
CA ASP A 4 -7.89 -11.44 -19.91
C ASP A 4 -6.84 -10.33 -19.79
N LEU A 5 -7.12 -9.15 -20.35
CA LEU A 5 -6.25 -7.98 -20.26
C LEU A 5 -6.15 -7.47 -18.82
N LEU A 6 -7.27 -7.43 -18.09
CA LEU A 6 -7.29 -7.04 -16.69
C LEU A 6 -6.52 -8.03 -15.83
N THR A 7 -6.71 -9.34 -16.05
CA THR A 7 -5.96 -10.39 -15.35
C THR A 7 -4.46 -10.28 -15.63
N LYS A 8 -4.07 -10.02 -16.89
CA LYS A 8 -2.68 -9.80 -17.26
C LYS A 8 -2.10 -8.58 -16.56
N LEU A 9 -2.82 -7.46 -16.53
CA LEU A 9 -2.40 -6.22 -15.88
C LEU A 9 -2.21 -6.46 -14.36
N TYR A 10 -3.19 -7.08 -13.71
CA TYR A 10 -3.12 -7.44 -12.30
C TYR A 10 -1.89 -8.31 -11.97
N ASN A 11 -1.63 -9.35 -12.78
CA ASN A 11 -0.46 -10.21 -12.60
C ASN A 11 0.85 -9.45 -12.83
N THR A 12 0.88 -8.50 -13.76
CA THR A 12 2.04 -7.64 -13.99
C THR A 12 2.34 -6.79 -12.76
N PHE A 13 1.32 -6.18 -12.14
CA PHE A 13 1.47 -5.42 -10.90
C PHE A 13 1.95 -6.30 -9.73
N ARG A 14 1.39 -7.51 -9.60
CA ARG A 14 1.83 -8.46 -8.57
C ARG A 14 3.32 -8.81 -8.71
N LEU A 15 3.76 -9.13 -9.91
CA LEU A 15 5.16 -9.45 -10.16
C LEU A 15 6.08 -8.26 -9.88
N ALA A 16 5.70 -7.06 -10.28
CA ALA A 16 6.45 -5.85 -9.98
C ALA A 16 6.53 -5.58 -8.47
N HIS A 17 5.42 -5.77 -7.75
CA HIS A 17 5.36 -5.65 -6.29
C HIS A 17 6.29 -6.65 -5.59
N TYR A 18 6.22 -7.92 -5.95
CA TYR A 18 7.08 -8.95 -5.34
C TYR A 18 8.55 -8.71 -5.66
N ARG A 19 8.90 -8.30 -6.87
CA ARG A 19 10.28 -7.93 -7.22
C ARG A 19 10.80 -6.80 -6.36
N ALA A 20 10.01 -5.74 -6.18
CA ALA A 20 10.37 -4.61 -5.33
C ALA A 20 10.54 -5.04 -3.87
N LEU A 21 9.61 -5.86 -3.36
CA LEU A 21 9.65 -6.39 -2.00
C LEU A 21 10.90 -7.25 -1.74
N PHE A 22 11.20 -8.20 -2.63
CA PHE A 22 12.40 -9.02 -2.52
C PHE A 22 13.70 -8.20 -2.60
N GLY A 23 13.74 -7.19 -3.45
CA GLY A 23 14.86 -6.24 -3.52
C GLY A 23 15.10 -5.54 -2.20
N ARG A 24 14.05 -5.04 -1.57
CA ARG A 24 14.11 -4.35 -0.28
C ARG A 24 14.54 -5.27 0.87
N ILE A 25 14.04 -6.49 0.92
CA ILE A 25 14.41 -7.48 1.95
C ILE A 25 15.90 -7.87 1.82
N LYS A 26 16.40 -7.99 0.60
CA LYS A 26 17.79 -8.34 0.31
C LYS A 26 18.78 -7.23 0.65
N GLU A 27 18.38 -5.97 0.48
CA GLU A 27 19.15 -4.80 0.90
C GLU A 27 19.09 -4.71 2.43
N LYS A 28 20.11 -5.18 3.13
CA LYS A 28 20.23 -5.26 4.60
C LYS A 28 20.10 -3.90 5.34
N SER A 29 19.76 -2.84 4.66
CA SER A 29 19.78 -1.46 5.18
C SER A 29 18.64 -1.10 6.13
N GLY A 30 17.88 -2.03 6.65
CA GLY A 30 16.81 -1.72 7.60
C GLY A 30 16.25 -2.95 8.28
N SER A 31 16.71 -4.13 7.91
CA SER A 31 16.39 -5.43 8.55
C SER A 31 14.90 -5.72 8.73
N LEU A 32 14.04 -5.28 7.79
CA LEU A 32 12.66 -5.72 7.77
C LEU A 32 12.58 -7.16 7.26
N SER A 33 11.92 -8.02 8.03
CA SER A 33 11.50 -9.33 7.54
C SER A 33 10.39 -9.19 6.48
N ALA A 34 10.08 -10.25 5.76
CA ALA A 34 8.97 -10.26 4.81
C ALA A 34 7.65 -9.86 5.49
N THR A 35 7.35 -10.41 6.65
CA THR A 35 6.13 -10.12 7.41
C THR A 35 6.08 -8.68 7.89
N GLU A 36 7.21 -8.11 8.32
CA GLU A 36 7.30 -6.71 8.70
C GLU A 36 7.10 -5.78 7.50
N SER A 37 7.67 -6.13 6.34
CA SER A 37 7.46 -5.38 5.10
C SER A 37 6.00 -5.38 4.67
N PHE A 38 5.30 -6.52 4.74
CA PHE A 38 3.86 -6.59 4.49
C PHE A 38 3.06 -5.76 5.49
N SER A 39 3.41 -5.83 6.77
CA SER A 39 2.69 -5.12 7.83
C SER A 39 2.79 -3.61 7.68
N VAL A 40 3.95 -3.07 7.37
CA VAL A 40 4.11 -1.62 7.16
C VAL A 40 3.44 -1.15 5.88
N ASP A 41 3.45 -1.95 4.81
CA ASP A 41 2.70 -1.64 3.58
C ASP A 41 1.20 -1.56 3.85
N VAL A 42 0.64 -2.48 4.63
CA VAL A 42 -0.78 -2.47 5.01
C VAL A 42 -1.12 -1.23 5.83
N ILE A 43 -0.28 -0.85 6.80
CA ILE A 43 -0.48 0.39 7.58
C ILE A 43 -0.52 1.61 6.66
N TYR A 44 0.40 1.69 5.71
CA TYR A 44 0.44 2.77 4.73
C TYR A 44 -0.83 2.84 3.87
N LEU A 45 -1.27 1.70 3.34
CA LEU A 45 -2.44 1.62 2.46
C LEU A 45 -3.76 1.87 3.17
N LEU A 46 -3.86 1.54 4.47
CA LEU A 46 -5.04 1.82 5.30
C LEU A 46 -5.15 3.30 5.73
N LYS A 47 -4.16 4.14 5.41
CA LYS A 47 -4.18 5.59 5.68
C LYS A 47 -4.42 5.91 7.15
N GLU A 48 -3.40 5.74 7.95
CA GLU A 48 -3.42 6.05 9.39
C GLU A 48 -4.45 5.23 10.20
N PRO A 49 -4.41 3.88 10.12
CA PRO A 49 -5.33 3.04 10.87
C PRO A 49 -5.03 3.10 12.37
N THR A 50 -6.04 2.78 13.19
CA THR A 50 -5.82 2.37 14.58
C THR A 50 -5.24 0.96 14.63
N ILE A 51 -4.66 0.55 15.78
CA ILE A 51 -4.21 -0.84 15.97
C ILE A 51 -5.38 -1.81 15.81
N LYS A 52 -6.58 -1.44 16.25
CA LYS A 52 -7.78 -2.24 16.08
C LYS A 52 -8.11 -2.46 14.61
N GLN A 53 -8.17 -1.41 13.81
CA GLN A 53 -8.42 -1.49 12.36
C GLN A 53 -7.35 -2.33 11.65
N PHE A 54 -6.09 -2.15 12.01
CA PHE A 54 -4.99 -2.96 11.48
C PHE A 54 -5.13 -4.45 11.84
N SER A 55 -5.50 -4.76 13.09
CA SER A 55 -5.71 -6.13 13.54
C SER A 55 -6.89 -6.80 12.83
N GLU A 56 -7.99 -6.09 12.69
CA GLU A 56 -9.21 -6.56 11.99
C GLU A 56 -8.93 -6.83 10.51
N TYR A 57 -8.21 -5.93 9.84
CA TYR A 57 -7.83 -6.11 8.44
C TYR A 57 -6.98 -7.36 8.22
N LEU A 58 -6.01 -7.62 9.08
CA LEU A 58 -5.13 -8.79 8.99
C LEU A 58 -5.78 -10.08 9.54
N GLY A 59 -6.92 -10.00 10.22
CA GLY A 59 -7.53 -11.15 10.88
C GLY A 59 -6.69 -11.73 12.03
N ILE A 60 -5.95 -10.88 12.75
CA ILE A 60 -5.10 -11.27 13.88
C ILE A 60 -5.60 -10.65 15.18
N SER A 61 -5.18 -11.19 16.33
CA SER A 61 -5.52 -10.62 17.63
C SER A 61 -4.88 -9.24 17.85
N GLN A 62 -5.52 -8.37 18.63
CA GLN A 62 -4.95 -7.07 18.99
C GLN A 62 -3.57 -7.16 19.67
N PRO A 63 -3.32 -8.08 20.62
CA PRO A 63 -1.97 -8.26 21.18
C PRO A 63 -0.92 -8.60 20.11
N ASN A 64 -1.25 -9.45 19.13
CA ASN A 64 -0.35 -9.77 18.03
C ASN A 64 -0.10 -8.56 17.13
N ALA A 65 -1.16 -7.81 16.80
CA ALA A 65 -1.03 -6.55 16.05
C ALA A 65 -0.15 -5.54 16.79
N THR A 66 -0.36 -5.36 18.09
CA THR A 66 0.44 -4.47 18.94
C THR A 66 1.91 -4.87 18.94
N TYR A 67 2.21 -6.18 19.04
CA TYR A 67 3.57 -6.68 18.97
C TYR A 67 4.25 -6.33 17.63
N LYS A 68 3.56 -6.60 16.50
CA LYS A 68 4.06 -6.26 15.16
C LYS A 68 4.31 -4.77 14.98
N VAL A 69 3.37 -3.94 15.43
CA VAL A 69 3.48 -2.48 15.37
C VAL A 69 4.66 -1.98 16.19
N ASN A 70 4.83 -2.47 17.41
CA ASN A 70 5.95 -2.07 18.26
C ASN A 70 7.30 -2.41 17.65
N GLN A 71 7.43 -3.53 16.94
CA GLN A 71 8.65 -3.87 16.21
C GLN A 71 8.93 -2.86 15.07
N LEU A 72 7.91 -2.46 14.33
CA LEU A 72 8.04 -1.44 13.28
C LEU A 72 8.39 -0.06 13.84
N ILE A 73 7.85 0.28 15.03
CA ILE A 73 8.18 1.53 15.74
C ILE A 73 9.65 1.50 16.18
N GLN A 74 10.11 0.41 16.78
CA GLN A 74 11.51 0.26 17.20
C GLN A 74 12.49 0.39 16.03
N LYS A 75 12.10 -0.08 14.86
CA LYS A 75 12.91 0.03 13.64
C LYS A 75 12.76 1.40 12.94
N GLY A 76 11.89 2.27 13.43
CA GLY A 76 11.70 3.63 12.91
C GLY A 76 10.88 3.72 11.62
N TYR A 77 10.04 2.74 11.31
CA TYR A 77 9.19 2.73 10.11
C TYR A 77 7.75 3.19 10.37
N VAL A 78 7.31 3.13 11.61
CA VAL A 78 5.97 3.53 12.05
C VAL A 78 6.09 4.38 13.30
N GLU A 79 5.19 5.32 13.47
CA GLU A 79 4.98 6.09 14.69
C GLU A 79 3.51 6.14 15.07
N LYS A 80 3.26 6.41 16.35
CA LYS A 80 1.90 6.62 16.88
C LYS A 80 1.62 8.10 16.91
N ILE A 81 0.49 8.48 16.33
CA ILE A 81 -0.01 9.86 16.35
C ILE A 81 -1.35 9.91 17.10
N PRO A 82 -1.60 10.95 17.91
CA PRO A 82 -2.90 11.12 18.55
C PRO A 82 -3.94 11.51 17.48
N SER A 83 -5.18 11.02 17.63
CA SER A 83 -6.28 11.49 16.80
C SER A 83 -6.58 12.96 17.08
N LEU A 84 -6.88 13.72 16.02
CA LEU A 84 -7.33 15.11 16.14
C LEU A 84 -8.78 15.19 16.63
N GLU A 85 -9.58 14.16 16.37
CA GLU A 85 -11.02 14.11 16.71
C GLU A 85 -11.24 13.55 18.11
N ASP A 86 -10.55 12.49 18.49
CA ASP A 86 -10.61 11.89 19.82
C ASP A 86 -9.19 11.61 20.36
N ARG A 87 -8.79 12.38 21.38
CA ARG A 87 -7.48 12.23 22.06
C ARG A 87 -7.26 10.86 22.71
N ARG A 88 -8.30 10.03 22.82
CA ARG A 88 -8.22 8.66 23.34
C ARG A 88 -7.81 7.66 22.29
N GLU A 89 -7.98 8.01 21.02
CA GLU A 89 -7.55 7.18 19.90
C GLU A 89 -6.13 7.51 19.46
N THR A 90 -5.38 6.48 19.15
CA THR A 90 -4.04 6.57 18.59
C THR A 90 -4.04 5.92 17.21
N HIS A 91 -3.57 6.66 16.23
CA HIS A 91 -3.41 6.18 14.87
C HIS A 91 -1.95 5.81 14.58
N LEU A 92 -1.77 4.96 13.59
CA LEU A 92 -0.45 4.53 13.11
C LEU A 92 -0.12 5.31 11.85
N GLN A 93 1.04 5.92 11.81
CA GLN A 93 1.55 6.62 10.64
C GLN A 93 2.90 6.03 10.23
N VAL A 94 3.13 5.87 8.94
CA VAL A 94 4.44 5.51 8.42
C VAL A 94 5.37 6.73 8.44
N THR A 95 6.64 6.48 8.69
CA THR A 95 7.66 7.54 8.76
C THR A 95 8.27 7.82 7.38
N ASP A 96 9.02 8.93 7.27
CA ASP A 96 9.80 9.23 6.07
C ASP A 96 10.80 8.11 5.72
N ARG A 97 11.26 7.36 6.73
CA ARG A 97 12.11 6.19 6.50
C ARG A 97 11.41 5.14 5.66
N TYR A 98 10.12 4.86 5.92
CA TYR A 98 9.33 3.96 5.11
C TYR A 98 9.12 4.54 3.70
N ILE A 99 8.77 5.80 3.58
CA ILE A 99 8.55 6.45 2.29
C ILE A 99 9.79 6.29 1.39
N ARG A 100 10.97 6.59 1.89
CA ARG A 100 12.23 6.38 1.15
C ARG A 100 12.50 4.91 0.81
N TYR A 101 12.07 4.00 1.67
CA TYR A 101 12.18 2.55 1.47
C TYR A 101 11.20 2.04 0.40
N SER A 102 9.98 2.59 0.32
CA SER A 102 8.90 2.13 -0.55
C SER A 102 8.90 2.76 -1.95
N ASP A 103 9.56 3.88 -2.15
CA ASP A 103 9.39 4.82 -3.28
C ASP A 103 9.72 4.24 -4.66
N ARG A 104 10.43 3.12 -4.73
CA ARG A 104 10.87 2.50 -6.00
C ARG A 104 9.77 1.75 -6.77
N GLY A 105 8.62 1.48 -6.15
CA GLY A 105 7.54 0.69 -6.78
C GLY A 105 6.58 1.52 -7.62
N SER A 106 6.31 2.75 -7.23
CA SER A 106 5.35 3.64 -7.88
C SER A 106 5.90 4.36 -9.11
N GLU A 107 7.22 4.57 -9.19
CA GLU A 107 7.85 5.29 -10.30
C GLU A 107 7.59 4.65 -11.68
N ASN A 108 7.55 3.31 -11.74
CA ASN A 108 7.29 2.60 -12.99
C ASN A 108 5.84 2.82 -13.47
N LEU A 109 4.88 2.85 -12.54
CA LEU A 109 3.48 3.11 -12.84
C LEU A 109 3.28 4.54 -13.31
N ILE A 110 3.90 5.52 -12.65
CA ILE A 110 3.85 6.93 -13.04
C ILE A 110 4.40 7.11 -14.46
N ARG A 111 5.57 6.54 -14.75
CA ARG A 111 6.16 6.59 -16.10
C ARG A 111 5.26 5.94 -17.16
N ALA A 112 4.64 4.82 -16.84
CA ALA A 112 3.69 4.17 -17.76
C ALA A 112 2.48 5.07 -18.04
N LEU A 113 1.92 5.73 -17.01
CA LEU A 113 0.82 6.68 -17.17
C LEU A 113 1.22 7.90 -18.01
N GLU A 114 2.41 8.45 -17.81
CA GLU A 114 2.91 9.55 -18.67
C GLU A 114 3.07 9.11 -20.13
N THR A 115 3.51 7.88 -20.36
CA THR A 115 3.58 7.33 -21.73
C THR A 115 2.18 7.22 -22.35
N LEU A 116 1.17 6.78 -21.60
CA LEU A 116 -0.21 6.71 -22.12
C LEU A 116 -0.73 8.09 -22.53
N LYS A 117 -0.44 9.15 -21.78
CA LYS A 117 -0.84 10.53 -22.14
C LYS A 117 -0.28 11.00 -23.47
N THR A 118 0.82 10.44 -23.96
CA THR A 118 1.38 10.75 -25.26
C THR A 118 0.74 9.96 -26.41
N GLN A 119 0.09 8.84 -26.10
CA GLN A 119 -0.48 7.92 -27.09
C GLN A 119 -1.99 8.09 -27.27
N PHE A 120 -2.67 8.65 -26.28
CA PHE A 120 -4.12 8.79 -26.24
C PHE A 120 -4.53 10.25 -26.08
N THR A 121 -5.70 10.58 -26.63
CA THR A 121 -6.31 11.90 -26.48
C THR A 121 -6.76 12.18 -25.06
N THR A 122 -6.94 13.44 -24.71
CA THR A 122 -7.47 13.85 -23.40
C THR A 122 -8.81 13.17 -23.10
N GLN A 123 -9.72 13.10 -24.09
CA GLN A 123 -11.03 12.49 -23.93
C GLN A 123 -10.94 10.97 -23.65
N GLU A 124 -10.01 10.28 -24.29
CA GLU A 124 -9.76 8.85 -24.02
C GLU A 124 -9.18 8.65 -22.63
N MET A 125 -8.28 9.51 -22.18
CA MET A 125 -7.71 9.46 -20.82
C MET A 125 -8.76 9.78 -19.75
N GLU A 126 -9.68 10.70 -19.99
CA GLU A 126 -10.83 10.97 -19.11
C GLU A 126 -11.76 9.76 -19.01
N THR A 127 -12.04 9.12 -20.13
CA THR A 127 -12.85 7.90 -20.18
C THR A 127 -12.16 6.75 -19.43
N PHE A 128 -10.88 6.55 -19.66
CA PHE A 128 -10.06 5.58 -18.94
C PHE A 128 -10.10 5.83 -17.42
N SER A 129 -9.90 7.07 -16.97
CA SER A 129 -9.94 7.44 -15.56
C SER A 129 -11.30 7.14 -14.92
N ARG A 130 -12.40 7.39 -15.64
CA ARG A 130 -13.77 7.08 -15.20
C ARG A 130 -13.99 5.58 -15.05
N VAL A 131 -13.51 4.79 -16.01
CA VAL A 131 -13.63 3.32 -15.98
C VAL A 131 -12.81 2.72 -14.83
N ILE A 132 -11.58 3.17 -14.65
CA ILE A 132 -10.72 2.70 -13.55
C ILE A 132 -11.34 3.04 -12.19
N ARG A 133 -11.91 4.23 -12.02
CA ARG A 133 -12.59 4.61 -10.79
C ARG A 133 -13.77 3.69 -10.50
N ALA A 134 -14.65 3.47 -11.48
CA ALA A 134 -15.80 2.58 -11.32
C ALA A 134 -15.37 1.14 -10.98
N LEU A 135 -14.28 0.66 -11.56
CA LEU A 135 -13.72 -0.66 -11.25
C LEU A 135 -13.19 -0.73 -9.80
N SER A 136 -12.45 0.30 -9.37
CA SER A 136 -11.96 0.40 -7.99
C SER A 136 -13.10 0.39 -6.99
N ASP A 137 -14.11 1.25 -7.21
CA ASP A 137 -15.28 1.35 -6.33
C ASP A 137 -16.04 0.01 -6.23
N ALA A 138 -16.17 -0.74 -7.34
CA ALA A 138 -16.81 -2.04 -7.35
C ALA A 138 -16.03 -3.09 -6.53
N ILE A 139 -14.69 -3.09 -6.63
CA ILE A 139 -13.82 -3.99 -5.86
C ILE A 139 -13.88 -3.65 -4.37
N ASP A 140 -13.89 -2.37 -4.00
CA ASP A 140 -13.95 -1.93 -2.62
C ASP A 140 -15.28 -2.33 -1.94
N GLN A 141 -16.40 -2.29 -2.68
CA GLN A 141 -17.70 -2.75 -2.18
C GLN A 141 -17.75 -4.26 -1.90
N ASP A 142 -17.07 -5.07 -2.69
CA ASP A 142 -17.01 -6.52 -2.50
C ASP A 142 -16.10 -6.93 -1.32
N ASN A 143 -15.20 -6.06 -0.89
CA ASN A 143 -14.27 -6.29 0.21
C ASN A 143 -14.73 -5.69 1.55
N ALA A 144 -15.83 -4.95 1.57
CA ALA A 144 -16.40 -4.33 2.78
C ALA A 144 -17.30 -5.30 3.54
#